data_d00910bb281660c7423c4c3e265bf006
#
_entry.id   d00910bb281660c7423c4c3e265bf006
#
_cell.length_a   1.000
_cell.length_b   1.000
_cell.length_c   1.000
_cell.angle_alpha   90.00
_cell.angle_beta   90.00
_cell.angle_gamma   90.00
#
_symmetry.space_group_name_H-M   'P 1'
#
loop_
_entity.id
_entity.type
_entity.pdbx_description
1 polymer ?
#
loop_
_entity_poly.entity_id
_entity_poly.type
_entity_poly.pdbx_seq_one_letter_code
_entity_poly.pdbx_strand_id
1 'polypeptide(L)'
;MRMLKVLQRRRRHIHAQLIARLCIKRAGRSSGGIPSRDGQHRPMNLCERSGKGKQFRNMDKVIITAAITGSRMMRDVAPYIPITPEEIAQSASEAWRAGAAVVHLHVRDPETGLGSQDVELFRRVVEPLRERTDLILSLTTSGIPGRNLPIGERLAPLALKPELASFDAGSINLGGHAFINTPEFLDQAAVMMREAGVKPEIEIFDLGMMITTLRMRREGKLTDPLHFQFVLGTPWGAPATPKAFLHLHDHLPPAATWSNIGIGAGHLPMAMMALIMGGHIRVGMEDNIYLRRGVLAKTNAELVERVVRICREYGREIASPAEARAILNI
;
A
#
# COMPACT_ATOMS: atom_id res chain seq x y z
N MET A 1 42.69 -12.40 -14.69
CA MET A 1 42.32 -12.14 -13.28
C MET A 1 43.03 -10.94 -12.60
N ARG A 2 44.28 -10.62 -12.90
CA ARG A 2 44.98 -9.45 -12.29
C ARG A 2 44.43 -8.08 -12.72
N MET A 3 43.98 -7.90 -13.94
CA MET A 3 43.48 -6.62 -14.47
C MET A 3 42.12 -6.19 -13.88
N LEU A 4 41.23 -7.12 -13.57
CA LEU A 4 39.94 -6.83 -12.93
C LEU A 4 40.07 -6.30 -11.49
N LYS A 5 41.04 -6.81 -10.73
CA LYS A 5 41.31 -6.34 -9.35
C LYS A 5 41.87 -4.92 -9.30
N VAL A 6 42.63 -4.49 -10.31
CA VAL A 6 43.16 -3.14 -10.43
C VAL A 6 42.05 -2.12 -10.75
N LEU A 7 41.13 -2.48 -11.64
CA LEU A 7 39.98 -1.63 -11.99
C LEU A 7 38.99 -1.46 -10.82
N GLN A 8 38.76 -2.49 -10.02
CA GLN A 8 37.92 -2.38 -8.82
C GLN A 8 38.54 -1.54 -7.71
N ARG A 9 39.88 -1.57 -7.53
CA ARG A 9 40.59 -0.68 -6.59
C ARG A 9 40.54 0.79 -7.03
N ARG A 10 40.70 1.08 -8.33
CA ARG A 10 40.60 2.46 -8.86
C ARG A 10 39.17 3.02 -8.72
N ARG A 11 38.13 2.23 -8.94
CA ARG A 11 36.72 2.67 -8.74
C ARG A 11 36.41 3.03 -7.28
N ARG A 12 36.91 2.26 -6.30
CA ARG A 12 36.74 2.58 -4.88
C ARG A 12 37.45 3.86 -4.47
N HIS A 13 38.64 4.14 -5.04
CA HIS A 13 39.41 5.35 -4.72
C HIS A 13 38.74 6.61 -5.28
N ILE A 14 38.19 6.57 -6.48
CA ILE A 14 37.48 7.69 -7.10
C ILE A 14 36.17 7.99 -6.35
N HIS A 15 35.43 6.98 -5.90
CA HIS A 15 34.21 7.17 -5.09
C HIS A 15 34.49 7.84 -3.73
N ALA A 16 35.57 7.43 -3.06
CA ALA A 16 35.96 8.03 -1.78
C ALA A 16 36.38 9.50 -1.93
N GLN A 17 37.08 9.85 -3.01
CA GLN A 17 37.48 11.22 -3.28
C GLN A 17 36.31 12.13 -3.69
N LEU A 18 35.29 11.59 -4.37
CA LEU A 18 34.08 12.36 -4.71
C LEU A 18 33.24 12.68 -3.46
N ILE A 19 33.09 11.72 -2.55
CA ILE A 19 32.38 11.91 -1.29
C ILE A 19 33.10 12.93 -0.40
N ALA A 20 34.43 12.86 -0.30
CA ALA A 20 35.22 13.83 0.46
C ALA A 20 35.09 15.26 -0.10
N ARG A 21 35.06 15.43 -1.43
CA ARG A 21 34.92 16.76 -2.07
C ARG A 21 33.51 17.35 -1.91
N LEU A 22 32.44 16.50 -1.85
CA LEU A 22 31.09 16.95 -1.58
C LEU A 22 30.87 17.38 -0.13
N CYS A 23 31.55 16.75 0.83
CA CYS A 23 31.51 17.17 2.23
C CYS A 23 32.24 18.49 2.48
N ILE A 24 33.36 18.76 1.81
CA ILE A 24 34.14 19.98 1.98
C ILE A 24 33.45 21.22 1.35
N LYS A 25 32.70 21.07 0.25
CA LYS A 25 31.96 22.19 -0.35
C LYS A 25 30.74 22.67 0.44
N ARG A 26 30.24 21.88 1.39
CA ARG A 26 29.12 22.28 2.28
C ARG A 26 29.57 22.99 3.57
N ALA A 27 30.84 22.93 3.93
CA ALA A 27 31.38 23.56 5.15
C ALA A 27 31.84 25.02 4.95
N GLY A 28 31.77 25.57 3.75
CA GLY A 28 32.41 26.85 3.38
C GLY A 28 31.48 28.05 3.16
N ARG A 29 30.30 28.15 3.80
CA ARG A 29 29.52 29.41 3.81
C ARG A 29 28.75 29.60 5.09
N SER A 30 29.37 30.20 6.10
CA SER A 30 28.73 31.11 7.04
C SER A 30 29.83 31.75 7.92
N SER A 31 30.25 32.92 7.56
CA SER A 31 31.07 33.82 8.40
C SER A 31 30.11 34.87 9.00
N GLY A 32 30.16 35.03 10.30
CA GLY A 32 29.55 36.15 11.00
C GLY A 32 29.02 35.76 12.39
N GLY A 33 29.88 35.91 13.42
CA GLY A 33 29.46 35.74 14.81
C GLY A 33 30.56 36.14 15.77
N ILE A 34 30.31 37.09 16.62
CA ILE A 34 31.08 37.78 17.67
C ILE A 34 31.62 36.78 18.71
N PRO A 35 32.83 36.99 19.29
CA PRO A 35 33.45 36.08 20.25
C PRO A 35 32.92 36.30 21.68
N SER A 36 32.47 35.22 22.36
CA SER A 36 32.35 35.21 23.81
C SER A 36 33.44 34.36 24.45
N ARG A 37 34.06 34.92 25.48
CA ARG A 37 35.02 34.31 26.39
C ARG A 37 34.30 33.20 27.18
N ASP A 38 34.78 32.00 27.11
CA ASP A 38 35.03 31.05 28.20
C ASP A 38 35.31 29.67 27.60
N GLY A 39 36.53 29.21 27.87
CA GLY A 39 37.06 27.97 27.29
C GLY A 39 36.53 26.73 28.04
N GLN A 40 35.62 26.02 27.42
CA GLN A 40 35.43 24.58 27.61
C GLN A 40 34.93 23.98 26.30
N HIS A 41 35.84 23.35 25.55
CA HIS A 41 35.46 22.51 24.40
C HIS A 41 34.81 21.22 24.89
N ARG A 42 33.47 21.17 24.89
CA ARG A 42 32.74 19.89 24.85
C ARG A 42 32.66 19.42 23.41
N PRO A 43 32.97 18.17 23.09
CA PRO A 43 32.75 17.63 21.75
C PRO A 43 31.23 17.67 21.46
N MET A 44 30.86 18.43 20.45
CA MET A 44 29.47 18.60 20.01
C MET A 44 29.02 17.32 19.33
N ASN A 45 28.14 16.55 19.99
CA ASN A 45 27.48 15.38 19.40
C ASN A 45 26.63 15.85 18.21
N LEU A 46 27.08 15.60 16.99
CA LEU A 46 26.39 15.93 15.74
C LEU A 46 25.00 15.26 15.60
N CYS A 47 24.62 14.40 16.54
CA CYS A 47 23.36 13.68 16.54
C CYS A 47 22.19 14.46 17.22
N GLU A 48 22.45 15.57 17.92
CA GLU A 48 21.43 16.31 18.68
C GLU A 48 20.70 17.42 17.88
N ARG A 49 21.12 17.70 16.63
CA ARG A 49 20.53 18.81 15.85
C ARG A 49 19.49 18.41 14.80
N SER A 50 19.11 17.17 14.68
CA SER A 50 17.95 16.81 13.85
C SER A 50 16.81 16.36 14.76
N GLY A 51 15.75 17.14 14.87
CA GLY A 51 14.48 16.75 15.52
C GLY A 51 13.83 15.50 14.88
N LYS A 52 14.60 14.73 14.10
CA LYS A 52 14.24 13.48 13.44
C LYS A 52 14.58 12.23 14.26
N GLY A 53 15.29 12.37 15.39
CA GLY A 53 15.62 11.23 16.26
C GLY A 53 14.43 10.65 17.05
N LYS A 54 13.25 11.28 17.03
CA LYS A 54 12.02 10.76 17.64
C LYS A 54 11.22 9.84 16.73
N GLN A 55 11.50 9.83 15.42
CA GLN A 55 10.68 9.14 14.41
C GLN A 55 10.88 7.60 14.40
N PHE A 56 11.99 7.09 14.95
CA PHE A 56 12.25 5.64 14.99
C PHE A 56 11.87 4.96 16.31
N ARG A 57 11.41 5.69 17.35
CA ARG A 57 11.12 5.13 18.68
C ARG A 57 9.68 4.74 18.94
N ASN A 58 8.76 5.11 18.07
CA ASN A 58 7.33 4.74 18.18
C ASN A 58 6.85 4.28 16.81
N MET A 59 7.39 3.12 16.34
CA MET A 59 6.85 2.51 15.13
C MET A 59 5.55 1.83 15.51
N ASP A 60 4.43 2.41 15.08
CA ASP A 60 3.10 1.84 15.23
C ASP A 60 3.05 0.41 14.69
N LYS A 61 2.11 -0.38 15.19
CA LYS A 61 1.88 -1.74 14.72
C LYS A 61 1.62 -1.76 13.21
N VAL A 62 1.96 -2.85 12.56
CA VAL A 62 1.75 -3.02 11.12
C VAL A 62 0.37 -3.58 10.86
N ILE A 63 -0.45 -2.85 10.14
CA ILE A 63 -1.69 -3.39 9.56
C ILE A 63 -1.30 -4.25 8.36
N ILE A 64 -1.79 -5.48 8.31
CA ILE A 64 -1.69 -6.36 7.15
C ILE A 64 -3.06 -6.45 6.51
N THR A 65 -3.14 -6.04 5.25
CA THR A 65 -4.31 -6.19 4.39
C THR A 65 -4.10 -7.41 3.49
N ALA A 66 -5.07 -8.33 3.46
CA ALA A 66 -5.08 -9.45 2.53
C ALA A 66 -6.03 -9.18 1.36
N ALA A 67 -5.48 -9.08 0.15
CA ALA A 67 -6.24 -8.93 -1.11
C ALA A 67 -6.51 -10.32 -1.71
N ILE A 68 -7.74 -10.80 -1.56
CA ILE A 68 -8.05 -12.23 -1.62
C ILE A 68 -8.04 -12.80 -3.04
N THR A 69 -8.75 -12.17 -3.99
CA THR A 69 -8.97 -12.80 -5.30
C THR A 69 -8.78 -11.85 -6.50
N GLY A 70 -9.09 -10.55 -6.35
CA GLY A 70 -9.15 -9.63 -7.49
C GLY A 70 -10.18 -10.05 -8.54
N SER A 71 -10.13 -9.42 -9.70
CA SER A 71 -11.09 -9.66 -10.80
C SER A 71 -10.45 -10.20 -12.09
N ARG A 72 -9.14 -10.52 -12.10
CA ARG A 72 -8.38 -10.70 -13.34
C ARG A 72 -7.72 -12.07 -13.51
N MET A 73 -7.12 -12.60 -12.45
CA MET A 73 -6.42 -13.88 -12.52
C MET A 73 -7.42 -15.02 -12.64
N MET A 74 -7.18 -15.92 -13.59
CA MET A 74 -7.99 -17.12 -13.81
C MET A 74 -7.22 -18.36 -13.34
N ARG A 75 -7.92 -19.47 -13.11
CA ARG A 75 -7.33 -20.70 -12.55
C ARG A 75 -6.31 -21.39 -13.47
N ASP A 76 -6.31 -21.10 -14.75
CA ASP A 76 -5.27 -21.57 -15.70
C ASP A 76 -3.88 -21.00 -15.36
N VAL A 77 -3.83 -19.79 -14.82
CA VAL A 77 -2.58 -19.12 -14.38
C VAL A 77 -2.42 -19.20 -12.86
N ALA A 78 -3.50 -19.09 -12.12
CA ALA A 78 -3.55 -19.06 -10.65
C ALA A 78 -4.46 -20.20 -10.11
N PRO A 79 -4.00 -21.45 -10.11
CA PRO A 79 -4.88 -22.61 -9.85
C PRO A 79 -5.53 -22.61 -8.46
N TYR A 80 -5.00 -21.87 -7.52
CA TYR A 80 -5.48 -21.78 -6.14
C TYR A 80 -6.28 -20.50 -5.84
N ILE A 81 -6.59 -19.67 -6.88
CA ILE A 81 -7.34 -18.43 -6.66
C ILE A 81 -8.80 -18.77 -6.27
N PRO A 82 -9.34 -18.19 -5.18
CA PRO A 82 -10.73 -18.39 -4.81
C PRO A 82 -11.66 -17.67 -5.80
N ILE A 83 -12.75 -18.31 -6.18
CA ILE A 83 -13.71 -17.79 -7.17
C ILE A 83 -15.10 -17.68 -6.56
N THR A 84 -15.62 -18.76 -5.92
CA THR A 84 -16.96 -18.72 -5.36
C THR A 84 -17.01 -17.85 -4.09
N PRO A 85 -18.18 -17.31 -3.73
CA PRO A 85 -18.32 -16.55 -2.48
C PRO A 85 -17.84 -17.33 -1.25
N GLU A 86 -18.10 -18.64 -1.20
CA GLU A 86 -17.69 -19.51 -0.11
C GLU A 86 -16.16 -19.68 -0.05
N GLU A 87 -15.51 -19.89 -1.20
CA GLU A 87 -14.04 -19.96 -1.30
C GLU A 87 -13.39 -18.62 -0.90
N ILE A 88 -13.99 -17.49 -1.31
CA ILE A 88 -13.50 -16.15 -0.98
C ILE A 88 -13.62 -15.90 0.53
N ALA A 89 -14.78 -16.19 1.13
CA ALA A 89 -15.01 -16.04 2.56
C ALA A 89 -14.10 -16.96 3.40
N GLN A 90 -13.91 -18.21 2.96
CA GLN A 90 -13.00 -19.15 3.61
C GLN A 90 -11.55 -18.65 3.56
N SER A 91 -11.08 -18.22 2.37
CA SER A 91 -9.73 -17.70 2.19
C SER A 91 -9.47 -16.41 3.01
N ALA A 92 -10.48 -15.54 3.12
CA ALA A 92 -10.42 -14.35 3.98
C ALA A 92 -10.31 -14.73 5.48
N SER A 93 -11.09 -15.73 5.91
CA SER A 93 -11.03 -16.25 7.29
C SER A 93 -9.69 -16.89 7.61
N GLU A 94 -9.08 -17.58 6.66
CA GLU A 94 -7.71 -18.14 6.81
C GLU A 94 -6.66 -17.05 6.89
N ALA A 95 -6.76 -16.02 6.05
CA ALA A 95 -5.87 -14.85 6.10
C ALA A 95 -5.98 -14.10 7.45
N TRP A 96 -7.18 -13.98 8.00
CA TRP A 96 -7.39 -13.44 9.34
C TRP A 96 -6.65 -14.23 10.42
N ARG A 97 -6.81 -15.55 10.45
CA ARG A 97 -6.08 -16.41 11.41
C ARG A 97 -4.57 -16.31 11.25
N ALA A 98 -4.09 -16.05 10.03
CA ALA A 98 -2.69 -15.83 9.73
C ALA A 98 -2.16 -14.46 10.19
N GLY A 99 -3.05 -13.51 10.54
CA GLY A 99 -2.69 -12.20 11.08
C GLY A 99 -3.08 -10.99 10.21
N ALA A 100 -3.94 -11.16 9.20
CA ALA A 100 -4.53 -10.04 8.50
C ALA A 100 -5.56 -9.32 9.38
N ALA A 101 -5.50 -7.99 9.44
CA ALA A 101 -6.49 -7.16 10.12
C ALA A 101 -7.56 -6.62 9.16
N VAL A 102 -7.23 -6.50 7.89
CA VAL A 102 -8.08 -6.01 6.80
C VAL A 102 -8.12 -7.04 5.69
N VAL A 103 -9.27 -7.21 5.05
CA VAL A 103 -9.38 -7.95 3.79
C VAL A 103 -9.94 -7.04 2.70
N HIS A 104 -9.27 -7.07 1.54
CA HIS A 104 -9.76 -6.43 0.33
C HIS A 104 -10.48 -7.48 -0.53
N LEU A 105 -11.73 -7.19 -0.88
CA LEU A 105 -12.65 -8.15 -1.47
C LEU A 105 -13.15 -7.69 -2.85
N HIS A 106 -12.93 -8.54 -3.82
CA HIS A 106 -13.68 -8.63 -5.05
C HIS A 106 -14.62 -9.84 -4.97
N VAL A 107 -15.63 -9.86 -5.79
CA VAL A 107 -16.44 -11.06 -6.06
C VAL A 107 -16.35 -11.42 -7.53
N ARG A 108 -16.64 -12.68 -7.80
CA ARG A 108 -16.60 -13.25 -9.13
C ARG A 108 -17.88 -13.99 -9.42
N ASP A 109 -18.27 -14.01 -10.66
CA ASP A 109 -19.31 -14.91 -11.15
C ASP A 109 -18.84 -16.36 -10.97
N PRO A 110 -19.58 -17.20 -10.22
CA PRO A 110 -19.13 -18.56 -9.90
C PRO A 110 -19.04 -19.50 -11.12
N GLU A 111 -19.80 -19.22 -12.18
CA GLU A 111 -19.84 -20.06 -13.38
C GLU A 111 -18.69 -19.71 -14.33
N THR A 112 -18.45 -18.43 -14.54
CA THR A 112 -17.45 -17.96 -15.50
C THR A 112 -16.09 -17.63 -14.88
N GLY A 113 -16.03 -17.40 -13.57
CA GLY A 113 -14.85 -16.92 -12.86
C GLY A 113 -14.51 -15.45 -13.12
N LEU A 114 -15.28 -14.73 -13.92
CA LEU A 114 -15.06 -13.32 -14.21
C LEU A 114 -15.45 -12.43 -13.03
N GLY A 115 -14.79 -11.26 -12.92
CA GLY A 115 -15.15 -10.27 -11.90
C GLY A 115 -16.61 -9.83 -12.01
N SER A 116 -17.24 -9.57 -10.87
CA SER A 116 -18.66 -9.15 -10.77
C SER A 116 -18.79 -7.96 -9.82
N GLN A 117 -19.84 -7.15 -10.00
CA GLN A 117 -20.28 -6.10 -9.06
C GLN A 117 -21.68 -6.41 -8.47
N ASP A 118 -22.11 -7.64 -8.57
CA ASP A 118 -23.38 -8.09 -7.99
C ASP A 118 -23.31 -8.03 -6.46
N VAL A 119 -24.17 -7.20 -5.88
CA VAL A 119 -24.26 -6.98 -4.43
C VAL A 119 -24.60 -8.25 -3.68
N GLU A 120 -25.37 -9.16 -4.29
CA GLU A 120 -25.75 -10.43 -3.65
C GLU A 120 -24.55 -11.38 -3.52
N LEU A 121 -23.66 -11.39 -4.53
CA LEU A 121 -22.39 -12.12 -4.40
C LEU A 121 -21.49 -11.54 -3.30
N PHE A 122 -21.43 -10.20 -3.19
CA PHE A 122 -20.72 -9.56 -2.06
C PHE A 122 -21.37 -9.92 -0.72
N ARG A 123 -22.70 -9.91 -0.62
CA ARG A 123 -23.44 -10.26 0.60
C ARG A 123 -23.07 -11.66 1.09
N ARG A 124 -23.03 -12.64 0.20
CA ARG A 124 -22.66 -14.03 0.50
C ARG A 124 -21.22 -14.18 1.02
N VAL A 125 -20.33 -13.20 0.75
CA VAL A 125 -18.99 -13.16 1.33
C VAL A 125 -18.97 -12.38 2.65
N VAL A 126 -19.62 -11.21 2.68
CA VAL A 126 -19.56 -10.24 3.77
C VAL A 126 -20.27 -10.75 5.03
N GLU A 127 -21.48 -11.30 4.90
CA GLU A 127 -22.27 -11.75 6.06
C GLU A 127 -21.56 -12.84 6.87
N PRO A 128 -21.07 -13.94 6.25
CA PRO A 128 -20.34 -14.96 7.01
C PRO A 128 -19.05 -14.45 7.65
N LEU A 129 -18.36 -13.46 7.01
CA LEU A 129 -17.16 -12.88 7.59
C LEU A 129 -17.48 -12.02 8.82
N ARG A 130 -18.53 -11.23 8.79
CA ARG A 130 -18.99 -10.44 9.95
C ARG A 130 -19.43 -11.30 11.13
N GLU A 131 -20.04 -12.46 10.86
CA GLU A 131 -20.44 -13.38 11.91
C GLU A 131 -19.28 -14.11 12.59
N ARG A 132 -18.21 -14.40 11.84
CA ARG A 132 -17.15 -15.33 12.28
C ARG A 132 -15.82 -14.66 12.59
N THR A 133 -15.66 -13.39 12.25
CA THR A 133 -14.40 -12.65 12.37
C THR A 133 -14.65 -11.21 12.82
N ASP A 134 -13.63 -10.56 13.33
CA ASP A 134 -13.61 -9.13 13.58
C ASP A 134 -12.87 -8.32 12.49
N LEU A 135 -12.65 -8.94 11.31
CA LEU A 135 -11.99 -8.33 10.16
C LEU A 135 -12.58 -6.97 9.78
N ILE A 136 -11.71 -6.06 9.39
CA ILE A 136 -12.11 -4.86 8.66
C ILE A 136 -12.33 -5.25 7.20
N LEU A 137 -13.50 -4.94 6.68
CA LEU A 137 -13.87 -5.27 5.30
C LEU A 137 -13.66 -4.06 4.40
N SER A 138 -12.84 -4.23 3.36
CA SER A 138 -12.64 -3.27 2.27
C SER A 138 -13.23 -3.86 1.00
N LEU A 139 -14.26 -3.22 0.43
CA LEU A 139 -14.87 -3.68 -0.80
C LEU A 139 -14.37 -2.88 -2.00
N THR A 140 -14.16 -3.59 -3.11
CA THR A 140 -13.75 -2.94 -4.35
C THR A 140 -14.84 -2.03 -4.92
N THR A 141 -14.43 -0.89 -5.46
CA THR A 141 -15.24 -0.03 -6.32
C THR A 141 -14.68 0.06 -7.74
N SER A 142 -13.71 -0.80 -8.07
CA SER A 142 -13.03 -0.76 -9.38
C SER A 142 -13.92 -1.24 -10.52
N GLY A 143 -15.02 -1.94 -10.23
CA GLY A 143 -15.91 -2.47 -11.24
C GLY A 143 -15.36 -3.73 -11.93
N ILE A 144 -15.73 -3.94 -13.17
CA ILE A 144 -15.38 -5.12 -13.97
C ILE A 144 -14.36 -4.71 -15.03
N PRO A 145 -13.20 -5.40 -15.14
CA PRO A 145 -12.18 -5.08 -16.14
C PRO A 145 -12.75 -5.03 -17.57
N GLY A 146 -12.41 -3.96 -18.29
CA GLY A 146 -12.85 -3.76 -19.67
C GLY A 146 -14.33 -3.35 -19.82
N ARG A 147 -15.06 -3.18 -18.72
CA ARG A 147 -16.45 -2.67 -18.72
C ARG A 147 -16.51 -1.28 -18.09
N ASN A 148 -17.17 -0.37 -18.76
CA ASN A 148 -17.44 0.97 -18.23
C ASN A 148 -18.84 0.96 -17.60
N LEU A 149 -18.91 0.51 -16.33
CA LEU A 149 -20.17 0.42 -15.59
C LEU A 149 -20.67 1.81 -15.19
N PRO A 150 -21.99 2.06 -15.19
CA PRO A 150 -22.59 3.23 -14.55
C PRO A 150 -22.14 3.32 -13.08
N ILE A 151 -22.01 4.55 -12.56
CA ILE A 151 -21.49 4.77 -11.21
C ILE A 151 -22.31 4.03 -10.13
N GLY A 152 -23.63 4.01 -10.26
CA GLY A 152 -24.51 3.31 -9.32
C GLY A 152 -24.26 1.80 -9.26
N GLU A 153 -23.99 1.15 -10.40
CA GLU A 153 -23.62 -0.27 -10.44
C GLU A 153 -22.20 -0.49 -9.90
N ARG A 154 -21.27 0.38 -10.27
CA ARG A 154 -19.88 0.27 -9.87
C ARG A 154 -19.71 0.43 -8.35
N LEU A 155 -20.46 1.33 -7.72
CA LEU A 155 -20.43 1.60 -6.28
C LEU A 155 -21.51 0.84 -5.50
N ALA A 156 -22.28 -0.04 -6.14
CA ALA A 156 -23.33 -0.81 -5.48
C ALA A 156 -22.89 -1.55 -4.20
N PRO A 157 -21.65 -2.08 -4.08
CA PRO A 157 -21.18 -2.71 -2.85
C PRO A 157 -21.19 -1.81 -1.61
N LEU A 158 -21.21 -0.48 -1.75
CA LEU A 158 -21.34 0.45 -0.61
C LEU A 158 -22.65 0.27 0.15
N ALA A 159 -23.70 -0.29 -0.48
CA ALA A 159 -24.96 -0.62 0.18
C ALA A 159 -24.79 -1.63 1.35
N LEU A 160 -23.71 -2.42 1.33
CA LEU A 160 -23.35 -3.33 2.43
C LEU A 160 -22.63 -2.64 3.58
N LYS A 161 -22.38 -1.33 3.48
CA LYS A 161 -21.72 -0.51 4.51
C LYS A 161 -20.42 -1.15 5.02
N PRO A 162 -19.44 -1.41 4.14
CA PRO A 162 -18.11 -1.83 4.59
C PRO A 162 -17.44 -0.68 5.35
N GLU A 163 -16.43 -0.99 6.15
CA GLU A 163 -15.66 0.07 6.84
C GLU A 163 -14.74 0.83 5.90
N LEU A 164 -14.20 0.12 4.88
CA LEU A 164 -13.34 0.65 3.83
C LEU A 164 -13.88 0.29 2.45
N ALA A 165 -13.56 1.10 1.46
CA ALA A 165 -13.73 0.73 0.05
C ALA A 165 -12.63 1.38 -0.78
N SER A 166 -12.19 0.72 -1.86
CA SER A 166 -11.16 1.26 -2.73
C SER A 166 -11.60 2.56 -3.40
N PHE A 167 -10.66 3.50 -3.57
CA PHE A 167 -10.86 4.77 -4.24
C PHE A 167 -9.67 5.01 -5.16
N ASP A 168 -9.79 4.58 -6.41
CA ASP A 168 -8.75 4.75 -7.41
C ASP A 168 -8.73 6.20 -7.89
N ALA A 169 -7.75 6.97 -7.49
CA ALA A 169 -7.75 8.43 -7.54
C ALA A 169 -7.52 9.04 -8.95
N GLY A 170 -7.74 8.29 -10.02
CA GLY A 170 -7.60 8.75 -11.40
C GLY A 170 -7.70 7.63 -12.41
N SER A 171 -7.69 7.99 -13.68
CA SER A 171 -7.74 7.04 -14.81
C SER A 171 -6.36 6.47 -15.11
N ILE A 172 -6.31 5.21 -15.50
CA ILE A 172 -5.06 4.49 -15.85
C ILE A 172 -5.37 3.41 -16.88
N ASN A 173 -4.37 2.99 -17.67
CA ASN A 173 -4.47 1.74 -18.42
C ASN A 173 -4.18 0.56 -17.48
N LEU A 174 -5.13 -0.35 -17.33
CA LEU A 174 -5.00 -1.49 -16.43
C LEU A 174 -5.21 -2.79 -17.24
N GLY A 175 -4.14 -3.58 -17.40
CA GLY A 175 -4.18 -4.88 -18.11
C GLY A 175 -4.71 -4.83 -19.52
N GLY A 176 -4.32 -3.82 -20.28
CA GLY A 176 -4.71 -3.67 -21.68
C GLY A 176 -6.05 -2.96 -21.90
N HIS A 177 -6.71 -2.48 -20.85
CA HIS A 177 -7.97 -1.73 -20.89
C HIS A 177 -7.80 -0.36 -20.24
N ALA A 178 -8.53 0.65 -20.75
CA ALA A 178 -8.66 1.92 -20.07
C ALA A 178 -9.56 1.73 -18.83
N PHE A 179 -9.03 2.06 -17.67
CA PHE A 179 -9.77 2.14 -16.42
C PHE A 179 -10.06 3.61 -16.14
N ILE A 180 -11.33 4.01 -16.29
CA ILE A 180 -11.72 5.40 -16.37
C ILE A 180 -12.29 5.86 -15.03
N ASN A 181 -11.63 6.86 -14.43
CA ASN A 181 -12.04 7.59 -13.24
C ASN A 181 -11.93 9.08 -13.54
N THR A 182 -12.98 9.65 -14.16
CA THR A 182 -13.02 11.08 -14.46
C THR A 182 -13.11 11.91 -13.17
N PRO A 183 -12.76 13.21 -13.20
CA PRO A 183 -12.96 14.10 -12.05
C PRO A 183 -14.40 14.08 -11.53
N GLU A 184 -15.38 14.03 -12.43
CA GLU A 184 -16.81 13.95 -12.08
C GLU A 184 -17.13 12.63 -11.35
N PHE A 185 -16.62 11.49 -11.84
CA PHE A 185 -16.76 10.20 -11.15
C PHE A 185 -16.17 10.26 -9.74
N LEU A 186 -14.95 10.81 -9.60
CA LEU A 186 -14.27 10.91 -8.31
C LEU A 186 -15.05 11.77 -7.32
N ASP A 187 -15.61 12.89 -7.78
CA ASP A 187 -16.44 13.77 -6.97
C ASP A 187 -17.69 13.05 -6.45
N GLN A 188 -18.39 12.36 -7.33
CA GLN A 188 -19.59 11.58 -6.96
C GLN A 188 -19.24 10.40 -6.05
N ALA A 189 -18.16 9.67 -6.33
CA ALA A 189 -17.71 8.55 -5.49
C ALA A 189 -17.37 9.01 -4.08
N ALA A 190 -16.68 10.14 -3.92
CA ALA A 190 -16.36 10.70 -2.61
C ALA A 190 -17.64 11.09 -1.81
N VAL A 191 -18.65 11.63 -2.48
CA VAL A 191 -19.96 11.93 -1.86
C VAL A 191 -20.65 10.65 -1.42
N MET A 192 -20.78 9.66 -2.30
CA MET A 192 -21.45 8.39 -2.01
C MET A 192 -20.78 7.62 -0.88
N MET A 193 -19.45 7.55 -0.85
CA MET A 193 -18.71 6.93 0.26
C MET A 193 -18.97 7.65 1.59
N ARG A 194 -18.90 8.98 1.60
CA ARG A 194 -19.19 9.78 2.79
C ARG A 194 -20.61 9.56 3.31
N GLU A 195 -21.61 9.55 2.42
CA GLU A 195 -23.02 9.29 2.79
C GLU A 195 -23.26 7.88 3.31
N ALA A 196 -22.51 6.91 2.79
CA ALA A 196 -22.54 5.52 3.27
C ALA A 196 -21.78 5.33 4.61
N GLY A 197 -21.01 6.33 5.06
CA GLY A 197 -20.12 6.20 6.23
C GLY A 197 -18.91 5.32 5.99
N VAL A 198 -18.47 5.19 4.73
CA VAL A 198 -17.37 4.32 4.30
C VAL A 198 -16.10 5.17 4.10
N LYS A 199 -15.00 4.75 4.70
CA LYS A 199 -13.72 5.43 4.51
C LYS A 199 -13.05 5.01 3.20
N PRO A 200 -12.62 5.97 2.35
CA PRO A 200 -11.88 5.66 1.14
C PRO A 200 -10.48 5.07 1.44
N GLU A 201 -10.15 3.91 0.86
CA GLU A 201 -8.78 3.43 0.66
C GLU A 201 -8.27 4.02 -0.66
N ILE A 202 -7.43 5.02 -0.59
CA ILE A 202 -7.03 5.82 -1.75
C ILE A 202 -5.89 5.13 -2.48
N GLU A 203 -6.19 4.48 -3.60
CA GLU A 203 -5.21 3.79 -4.43
C GLU A 203 -4.47 4.74 -5.36
N ILE A 204 -3.15 4.75 -5.25
CA ILE A 204 -2.23 5.64 -5.98
C ILE A 204 -1.31 4.81 -6.85
N PHE A 205 -1.53 4.88 -8.16
CA PHE A 205 -0.72 4.19 -9.16
C PHE A 205 0.37 5.08 -9.76
N ASP A 206 0.23 6.40 -9.66
CA ASP A 206 1.20 7.38 -10.15
C ASP A 206 1.09 8.73 -9.41
N LEU A 207 1.98 9.66 -9.78
CA LEU A 207 2.02 10.99 -9.17
C LEU A 207 0.79 11.85 -9.52
N GLY A 208 0.19 11.68 -10.69
CA GLY A 208 -1.01 12.41 -11.09
C GLY A 208 -2.18 12.11 -10.15
N MET A 209 -2.35 10.83 -9.78
CA MET A 209 -3.36 10.41 -8.80
C MET A 209 -3.09 10.98 -7.41
N MET A 210 -1.83 11.01 -6.98
CA MET A 210 -1.46 11.67 -5.72
C MET A 210 -1.83 13.15 -5.73
N ILE A 211 -1.52 13.90 -6.78
CA ILE A 211 -1.84 15.32 -6.91
C ILE A 211 -3.37 15.54 -6.96
N THR A 212 -4.11 14.67 -7.66
CA THR A 212 -5.58 14.68 -7.68
C THR A 212 -6.15 14.52 -6.28
N THR A 213 -5.68 13.53 -5.52
CA THR A 213 -6.10 13.30 -4.13
C THR A 213 -5.85 14.52 -3.24
N LEU A 214 -4.64 15.10 -3.32
CA LEU A 214 -4.28 16.27 -2.52
C LEU A 214 -5.11 17.50 -2.90
N ARG A 215 -5.52 17.63 -4.16
CA ARG A 215 -6.46 18.65 -4.61
C ARG A 215 -7.85 18.41 -4.01
N MET A 216 -8.42 17.20 -4.13
CA MET A 216 -9.73 16.85 -3.57
C MET A 216 -9.78 17.05 -2.04
N ARG A 217 -8.68 16.71 -1.34
CA ARG A 217 -8.53 17.01 0.10
C ARG A 217 -8.62 18.51 0.39
N ARG A 218 -7.90 19.37 -0.36
CA ARG A 218 -7.95 20.84 -0.19
C ARG A 218 -9.32 21.42 -0.50
N GLU A 219 -10.06 20.82 -1.41
CA GLU A 219 -11.42 21.19 -1.79
C GLU A 219 -12.47 20.66 -0.78
N GLY A 220 -12.06 19.93 0.28
CA GLY A 220 -12.95 19.37 1.30
C GLY A 220 -13.80 18.17 0.82
N LYS A 221 -13.45 17.58 -0.32
CA LYS A 221 -14.13 16.41 -0.89
C LYS A 221 -13.73 15.11 -0.21
N LEU A 222 -12.50 15.03 0.28
CA LEU A 222 -11.96 13.93 1.07
C LEU A 222 -11.62 14.40 2.48
N THR A 223 -11.97 13.62 3.49
CA THR A 223 -11.87 13.99 4.91
C THR A 223 -10.65 13.35 5.56
N ASP A 224 -9.85 14.14 6.28
CA ASP A 224 -8.70 13.66 7.08
C ASP A 224 -9.15 12.84 8.30
N PRO A 225 -8.31 11.92 8.81
CA PRO A 225 -7.04 11.49 8.23
C PRO A 225 -7.23 10.57 7.02
N LEU A 226 -6.48 10.83 5.93
CA LEU A 226 -6.54 10.00 4.73
C LEU A 226 -5.77 8.69 4.92
N HIS A 227 -6.22 7.63 4.23
CA HIS A 227 -5.48 6.38 4.11
C HIS A 227 -5.13 6.11 2.65
N PHE A 228 -3.82 6.02 2.37
CA PHE A 228 -3.28 5.81 1.02
C PHE A 228 -2.83 4.36 0.82
N GLN A 229 -3.04 3.84 -0.39
CA GLN A 229 -2.43 2.59 -0.85
C GLN A 229 -1.56 2.87 -2.09
N PHE A 230 -0.24 2.78 -1.98
CA PHE A 230 0.66 2.89 -3.13
C PHE A 230 0.68 1.58 -3.89
N VAL A 231 0.13 1.57 -5.11
CA VAL A 231 0.06 0.39 -5.98
C VAL A 231 1.16 0.45 -7.02
N LEU A 232 2.25 -0.27 -6.79
CA LEU A 232 3.47 -0.16 -7.59
C LEU A 232 3.77 -1.45 -8.36
N GLY A 233 4.21 -1.29 -9.62
CA GLY A 233 4.60 -2.40 -10.48
C GLY A 233 3.51 -2.89 -11.42
N THR A 234 2.38 -2.21 -11.50
CA THR A 234 1.41 -2.43 -12.59
C THR A 234 2.02 -1.95 -13.90
N PRO A 235 1.79 -2.65 -15.03
CA PRO A 235 2.03 -2.06 -16.34
C PRO A 235 1.30 -0.72 -16.45
N TRP A 236 1.95 0.30 -17.01
CA TRP A 236 1.40 1.67 -17.18
C TRP A 236 1.28 2.52 -15.91
N GLY A 237 1.58 1.97 -14.72
CA GLY A 237 1.69 2.70 -13.47
C GLY A 237 3.14 2.97 -13.04
N ALA A 238 3.32 3.49 -11.83
CA ALA A 238 4.65 3.67 -11.26
C ALA A 238 5.34 2.31 -11.01
N PRO A 239 6.64 2.17 -11.35
CA PRO A 239 7.34 0.91 -11.16
C PRO A 239 7.54 0.59 -9.67
N ALA A 240 7.57 -0.72 -9.33
CA ALA A 240 7.86 -1.19 -7.97
C ALA A 240 9.36 -1.02 -7.62
N THR A 241 9.82 0.22 -7.49
CA THR A 241 11.19 0.57 -7.16
C THR A 241 11.24 1.51 -5.96
N PRO A 242 12.31 1.47 -5.14
CA PRO A 242 12.48 2.41 -4.03
C PRO A 242 12.38 3.86 -4.45
N LYS A 243 12.90 4.21 -5.64
CA LYS A 243 12.87 5.59 -6.14
C LYS A 243 11.45 6.07 -6.43
N ALA A 244 10.62 5.25 -7.09
CA ALA A 244 9.23 5.59 -7.38
C ALA A 244 8.41 5.68 -6.10
N PHE A 245 8.59 4.73 -5.17
CA PHE A 245 7.93 4.75 -3.88
C PHE A 245 8.26 6.01 -3.08
N LEU A 246 9.55 6.34 -2.91
CA LEU A 246 9.98 7.51 -2.15
C LEU A 246 9.43 8.81 -2.76
N HIS A 247 9.37 8.88 -4.10
CA HIS A 247 8.81 10.05 -4.77
C HIS A 247 7.33 10.27 -4.45
N LEU A 248 6.53 9.20 -4.38
CA LEU A 248 5.12 9.30 -3.97
C LEU A 248 4.98 9.55 -2.46
N HIS A 249 5.76 8.85 -1.65
CA HIS A 249 5.76 8.97 -0.19
C HIS A 249 6.06 10.40 0.29
N ASP A 250 6.97 11.12 -0.38
CA ASP A 250 7.34 12.49 -0.03
C ASP A 250 6.17 13.49 -0.18
N HIS A 251 5.08 13.10 -0.83
CA HIS A 251 3.86 13.92 -0.99
C HIS A 251 2.78 13.62 0.05
N LEU A 252 2.98 12.65 0.94
CA LEU A 252 1.99 12.32 1.97
C LEU A 252 1.71 13.51 2.88
N PRO A 253 0.42 13.84 3.12
CA PRO A 253 0.07 14.86 4.08
C PRO A 253 0.37 14.38 5.51
N PRO A 254 0.59 15.32 6.46
CA PRO A 254 0.71 14.98 7.87
C PRO A 254 -0.48 14.17 8.36
N ALA A 255 -0.26 13.23 9.29
CA ALA A 255 -1.26 12.33 9.87
C ALA A 255 -1.94 11.34 8.90
N ALA A 256 -1.54 11.29 7.62
CA ALA A 256 -2.00 10.24 6.73
C ALA A 256 -1.41 8.89 7.13
N THR A 257 -2.24 7.86 7.11
CA THR A 257 -1.78 6.47 7.13
C THR A 257 -1.56 5.97 5.70
N TRP A 258 -0.72 4.96 5.53
CA TRP A 258 -0.46 4.44 4.20
C TRP A 258 0.00 2.98 4.22
N SER A 259 -0.35 2.28 3.16
CA SER A 259 0.12 0.93 2.86
C SER A 259 0.85 0.89 1.52
N ASN A 260 1.63 -0.15 1.28
CA ASN A 260 2.33 -0.36 0.02
C ASN A 260 1.97 -1.72 -0.57
N ILE A 261 1.67 -1.71 -1.85
CA ILE A 261 1.30 -2.86 -2.67
C ILE A 261 2.35 -3.02 -3.77
N GLY A 262 2.95 -4.18 -3.85
CA GLY A 262 3.85 -4.52 -4.94
C GLY A 262 3.23 -5.59 -5.84
N ILE A 263 3.02 -5.27 -7.10
CA ILE A 263 2.45 -6.21 -8.06
C ILE A 263 3.51 -7.20 -8.54
N GLY A 264 3.16 -8.48 -8.57
CA GLY A 264 4.01 -9.56 -9.05
C GLY A 264 5.38 -9.61 -8.36
N ALA A 265 6.47 -9.46 -9.09
CA ALA A 265 7.84 -9.49 -8.55
C ALA A 265 8.14 -8.33 -7.58
N GLY A 266 7.35 -7.25 -7.63
CA GLY A 266 7.43 -6.11 -6.70
C GLY A 266 6.91 -6.39 -5.29
N HIS A 267 6.16 -7.47 -5.10
CA HIS A 267 5.44 -7.80 -3.87
C HIS A 267 6.31 -7.72 -2.61
N LEU A 268 7.36 -8.53 -2.52
CA LEU A 268 8.21 -8.53 -1.33
C LEU A 268 9.07 -7.26 -1.18
N PRO A 269 9.73 -6.73 -2.24
CA PRO A 269 10.45 -5.46 -2.13
C PRO A 269 9.59 -4.30 -1.60
N MET A 270 8.34 -4.17 -2.05
CA MET A 270 7.46 -3.09 -1.60
C MET A 270 6.93 -3.32 -0.19
N ALA A 271 6.65 -4.56 0.21
CA ALA A 271 6.34 -4.90 1.60
C ALA A 271 7.50 -4.54 2.55
N MET A 272 8.76 -4.83 2.15
CA MET A 272 9.94 -4.44 2.92
C MET A 272 10.12 -2.92 3.01
N MET A 273 9.84 -2.18 1.92
CA MET A 273 9.88 -0.71 1.96
C MET A 273 8.83 -0.15 2.92
N ALA A 274 7.59 -0.69 2.92
CA ALA A 274 6.56 -0.30 3.87
C ALA A 274 7.01 -0.56 5.31
N LEU A 275 7.57 -1.73 5.58
CA LEU A 275 8.05 -2.11 6.90
C LEU A 275 9.13 -1.15 7.43
N ILE A 276 10.14 -0.85 6.61
CA ILE A 276 11.28 0.00 6.96
C ILE A 276 10.84 1.46 7.14
N MET A 277 9.92 1.94 6.31
CA MET A 277 9.48 3.34 6.31
C MET A 277 8.32 3.65 7.25
N GLY A 278 7.86 2.66 8.03
CA GLY A 278 6.81 2.87 9.04
C GLY A 278 5.37 2.76 8.54
N GLY A 279 5.16 2.26 7.32
CA GLY A 279 3.83 2.05 6.74
C GLY A 279 3.23 0.69 7.04
N HIS A 280 2.11 0.42 6.38
CA HIS A 280 1.36 -0.82 6.42
C HIS A 280 1.57 -1.64 5.15
N ILE A 281 1.12 -2.90 5.14
CA ILE A 281 1.45 -3.83 4.07
C ILE A 281 0.17 -4.46 3.52
N ARG A 282 0.00 -4.45 2.19
CA ARG A 282 -1.00 -5.26 1.51
C ARG A 282 -0.32 -6.39 0.74
N VAL A 283 -0.88 -7.60 0.87
CA VAL A 283 -0.45 -8.82 0.19
C VAL A 283 -1.67 -9.65 -0.20
N GLY A 284 -1.51 -10.59 -1.12
CA GLY A 284 -2.57 -11.51 -1.49
C GLY A 284 -2.48 -11.96 -2.94
N MET A 285 -3.31 -12.95 -3.30
CA MET A 285 -3.31 -13.55 -4.63
C MET A 285 -3.81 -12.61 -5.72
N GLU A 286 -4.54 -11.56 -5.36
CA GLU A 286 -4.91 -10.49 -6.28
C GLU A 286 -3.69 -9.78 -6.86
N ASP A 287 -2.67 -9.53 -6.03
CA ASP A 287 -1.52 -8.73 -6.38
C ASP A 287 -0.32 -9.58 -6.81
N ASN A 288 -0.20 -10.79 -6.25
CA ASN A 288 0.88 -11.73 -6.53
C ASN A 288 0.51 -13.17 -6.15
N ILE A 289 0.69 -14.09 -7.08
CA ILE A 289 0.37 -15.51 -6.89
C ILE A 289 1.58 -16.36 -6.45
N TYR A 290 2.76 -15.77 -6.27
CA TYR A 290 3.99 -16.51 -5.93
C TYR A 290 4.36 -16.30 -4.46
N LEU A 291 4.52 -17.41 -3.74
CA LEU A 291 5.14 -17.40 -2.41
C LEU A 291 6.63 -17.01 -2.49
N ARG A 292 7.32 -17.53 -3.50
CA ARG A 292 8.71 -17.20 -3.87
C ARG A 292 8.94 -17.52 -5.35
N ARG A 293 10.06 -17.06 -5.89
CA ARG A 293 10.38 -17.27 -7.31
C ARG A 293 10.18 -18.74 -7.71
N GLY A 294 9.29 -18.97 -8.68
CA GLY A 294 8.98 -20.29 -9.23
C GLY A 294 8.10 -21.18 -8.35
N VAL A 295 7.61 -20.68 -7.19
CA VAL A 295 6.74 -21.43 -6.29
C VAL A 295 5.46 -20.66 -6.08
N LEU A 296 4.34 -21.20 -6.53
CA LEU A 296 3.02 -20.61 -6.31
C LEU A 296 2.64 -20.67 -4.83
N ALA A 297 1.97 -19.63 -4.34
CA ALA A 297 1.24 -19.69 -3.08
C ALA A 297 -0.02 -20.55 -3.26
N LYS A 298 -0.29 -21.40 -2.29
CA LYS A 298 -1.49 -22.25 -2.29
C LYS A 298 -2.68 -21.55 -1.63
N THR A 299 -2.40 -20.63 -0.70
CA THR A 299 -3.43 -19.88 0.02
C THR A 299 -3.00 -18.42 0.20
N ASN A 300 -3.96 -17.53 0.43
CA ASN A 300 -3.67 -16.16 0.88
C ASN A 300 -3.01 -16.14 2.25
N ALA A 301 -3.34 -17.11 3.11
CA ALA A 301 -2.73 -17.26 4.44
C ALA A 301 -1.20 -17.42 4.36
N GLU A 302 -0.66 -18.21 3.42
CA GLU A 302 0.80 -18.35 3.23
C GLU A 302 1.49 -17.01 2.93
N LEU A 303 0.84 -16.14 2.16
CA LEU A 303 1.37 -14.81 1.84
C LEU A 303 1.33 -13.89 3.06
N VAL A 304 0.25 -13.95 3.86
CA VAL A 304 0.12 -13.22 5.12
C VAL A 304 1.14 -13.71 6.15
N GLU A 305 1.24 -15.02 6.39
CA GLU A 305 2.20 -15.61 7.34
C GLU A 305 3.64 -15.22 7.01
N ARG A 306 3.97 -15.15 5.71
CA ARG A 306 5.30 -14.72 5.27
C ARG A 306 5.61 -13.30 5.74
N VAL A 307 4.71 -12.34 5.55
CA VAL A 307 4.96 -10.95 5.95
C VAL A 307 4.85 -10.77 7.46
N VAL A 308 3.97 -11.50 8.14
CA VAL A 308 3.91 -11.56 9.62
C VAL A 308 5.26 -11.98 10.20
N ARG A 309 5.85 -13.05 9.68
CA ARG A 309 7.18 -13.50 10.10
C ARG A 309 8.25 -12.43 9.88
N ILE A 310 8.25 -11.79 8.71
CA ILE A 310 9.22 -10.74 8.37
C ILE A 310 9.05 -9.53 9.30
N CYS A 311 7.82 -9.11 9.59
CA CYS A 311 7.55 -8.01 10.51
C CYS A 311 8.08 -8.31 11.93
N ARG A 312 7.86 -9.53 12.42
CA ARG A 312 8.37 -9.97 13.74
C ARG A 312 9.90 -10.02 13.80
N GLU A 313 10.56 -10.55 12.77
CA GLU A 313 12.02 -10.54 12.64
C GLU A 313 12.61 -9.12 12.58
N TYR A 314 11.89 -8.18 11.96
CA TYR A 314 12.27 -6.77 11.93
C TYR A 314 12.00 -6.06 13.28
N GLY A 315 11.18 -6.63 14.17
CA GLY A 315 10.83 -6.06 15.46
C GLY A 315 9.61 -5.14 15.46
N ARG A 316 8.73 -5.22 14.42
CA ARG A 316 7.43 -4.54 14.44
C ARG A 316 6.30 -5.54 14.71
N GLU A 317 5.44 -5.19 15.66
CA GLU A 317 4.24 -5.96 15.98
C GLU A 317 3.15 -5.82 14.90
N ILE A 318 2.28 -6.82 14.82
CA ILE A 318 1.13 -6.81 13.92
C ILE A 318 -0.08 -6.23 14.66
N ALA A 319 -0.82 -5.36 14.00
CA ALA A 319 -2.05 -4.80 14.52
C ALA A 319 -3.17 -5.85 14.46
N SER A 320 -3.91 -6.01 15.56
CA SER A 320 -5.21 -6.67 15.54
C SER A 320 -6.23 -5.82 14.75
N PRO A 321 -7.37 -6.38 14.34
CA PRO A 321 -8.42 -5.58 13.70
C PRO A 321 -8.90 -4.39 14.54
N ALA A 322 -9.01 -4.55 15.85
CA ALA A 322 -9.38 -3.46 16.75
C ALA A 322 -8.32 -2.32 16.77
N GLU A 323 -7.03 -2.68 16.82
CA GLU A 323 -5.94 -1.71 16.75
C GLU A 323 -5.85 -1.06 15.36
N ALA A 324 -6.12 -1.82 14.30
CA ALA A 324 -6.16 -1.29 12.94
C ALA A 324 -7.28 -0.26 12.79
N ARG A 325 -8.46 -0.48 13.37
CA ARG A 325 -9.54 0.53 13.39
C ARG A 325 -9.09 1.83 14.05
N ALA A 326 -8.43 1.72 15.20
CA ALA A 326 -7.89 2.89 15.90
C ALA A 326 -6.83 3.64 15.06
N ILE A 327 -5.91 2.91 14.41
CA ILE A 327 -4.88 3.48 13.53
C ILE A 327 -5.50 4.16 12.31
N LEU A 328 -6.49 3.53 11.70
CA LEU A 328 -7.18 4.02 10.50
C LEU A 328 -8.23 5.12 10.83
N ASN A 329 -8.58 5.29 12.10
CA ASN A 329 -9.64 6.19 12.55
C ASN A 329 -11.00 5.87 11.87
N ILE A 330 -11.47 4.63 12.05
CA ILE A 330 -12.76 4.10 11.57
C ILE A 330 -13.51 3.42 12.71
#